data_aad9d518194fd012fb7b6e2c6ee0428d
#
_entry.id   aad9d518194fd012fb7b6e2c6ee0428d
#
_cell.length_a   1.000
_cell.length_b   1.000
_cell.length_c   1.000
_cell.angle_alpha   90.00
_cell.angle_beta   90.00
_cell.angle_gamma   90.00
#
_symmetry.space_group_name_H-M   'P 1'
#
loop_
_entity.id
_entity.type
_entity.pdbx_description
1 polymer ?
#
loop_
_entity_poly.entity_id
_entity_poly.type
_entity_poly.pdbx_seq_one_letter_code
_entity_poly.pdbx_strand_id
1 'polypeptide(L)'
;MDREWTFKIPYLGSRPTHWAIKRLPEGFTFDSHEGIIRGKASSRIVFEFEISAANESGADSCIWQVEVSRYNGLAPVMGWSTRWLKEKEINEQTILDVADAMQSKGLVAAGYNHIIIESHWQTSVRDSDGRIKADPLRFPNGIKHLADELHRRGMWLGLSSNASPLNIHGL
;
A
#
# COMPACT_ATOMS: atom_id res chain seq x y z
N MET A 1 8.10 11.23 -9.79
CA MET A 1 7.99 10.68 -11.15
C MET A 1 9.16 9.74 -11.34
N ASP A 2 9.19 8.92 -12.31
CA ASP A 2 10.19 7.83 -12.50
C ASP A 2 10.19 6.71 -11.43
N ARG A 3 9.18 6.66 -10.59
CA ARG A 3 8.98 5.58 -9.65
C ARG A 3 8.05 4.53 -10.26
N GLU A 4 8.37 3.28 -10.09
CA GLU A 4 7.48 2.18 -10.47
C GLU A 4 6.21 2.24 -9.61
N TRP A 5 5.08 2.11 -10.28
CA TRP A 5 3.76 2.11 -9.68
C TRP A 5 3.09 0.76 -9.91
N THR A 6 2.51 0.22 -8.87
CA THR A 6 1.75 -1.02 -8.92
C THR A 6 0.38 -0.78 -8.33
N PHE A 7 -0.65 -1.19 -9.03
CA PHE A 7 -2.02 -1.06 -8.60
C PHE A 7 -2.79 -2.35 -8.86
N LYS A 8 -3.42 -2.88 -7.81
CA LYS A 8 -4.36 -4.00 -7.92
C LYS A 8 -5.77 -3.44 -8.01
N ILE A 9 -6.51 -3.86 -9.05
CA ILE A 9 -7.87 -3.41 -9.28
C ILE A 9 -8.77 -3.98 -8.18
N PRO A 10 -9.46 -3.12 -7.40
CA PRO A 10 -10.41 -3.59 -6.39
C PRO A 10 -11.67 -4.14 -7.05
N TYR A 11 -12.31 -5.10 -6.41
CA TYR A 11 -13.59 -5.65 -6.82
C TYR A 11 -14.47 -5.95 -5.60
N LEU A 12 -15.77 -6.00 -5.82
CA LEU A 12 -16.77 -6.42 -4.83
C LEU A 12 -17.45 -7.69 -5.32
N GLY A 13 -17.78 -8.58 -4.39
CA GLY A 13 -18.42 -9.86 -4.70
C GLY A 13 -17.42 -10.97 -4.97
N SER A 14 -17.80 -11.92 -5.84
CA SER A 14 -16.97 -13.09 -6.17
C SER A 14 -15.76 -12.68 -7.00
N ARG A 15 -14.61 -13.31 -6.71
CA ARG A 15 -13.35 -12.99 -7.40
C ARG A 15 -13.52 -13.14 -8.92
N PRO A 16 -13.13 -12.12 -9.70
CA PRO A 16 -13.04 -12.26 -11.14
C PRO A 16 -12.02 -13.32 -11.55
N THR A 17 -12.38 -14.13 -12.55
CA THR A 17 -11.50 -15.14 -13.13
C THR A 17 -10.76 -14.60 -14.35
N HIS A 18 -11.27 -13.52 -14.93
CA HIS A 18 -10.67 -12.86 -16.08
C HIS A 18 -10.80 -11.36 -15.98
N TRP A 19 -9.71 -10.66 -16.28
CA TRP A 19 -9.65 -9.21 -16.36
C TRP A 19 -9.19 -8.79 -17.75
N ALA A 20 -9.69 -7.67 -18.24
CA ALA A 20 -9.19 -7.04 -19.46
C ALA A 20 -9.10 -5.51 -19.26
N ILE A 21 -8.14 -4.92 -19.97
CA ILE A 21 -7.97 -3.46 -20.02
C ILE A 21 -7.85 -3.04 -21.49
N LYS A 22 -8.55 -1.96 -21.84
CA LYS A 22 -8.37 -1.28 -23.12
C LYS A 22 -7.75 0.09 -22.90
N ARG A 23 -6.91 0.54 -23.85
CA ARG A 23 -6.26 1.85 -23.85
C ARG A 23 -5.23 2.04 -22.72
N LEU A 24 -4.57 0.98 -22.33
CA LEU A 24 -3.46 1.11 -21.38
C LEU A 24 -2.33 1.94 -22.01
N PRO A 25 -1.81 2.98 -21.33
CA PRO A 25 -0.77 3.82 -21.89
C PRO A 25 0.56 3.08 -22.06
N GLU A 26 1.41 3.61 -22.94
CA GLU A 26 2.78 3.13 -23.07
C GLU A 26 3.55 3.24 -21.73
N GLY A 27 4.38 2.26 -21.45
CA GLY A 27 5.13 2.18 -20.18
C GLY A 27 4.35 1.50 -19.04
N PHE A 28 3.09 1.06 -19.31
CA PHE A 28 2.32 0.28 -18.36
C PHE A 28 2.08 -1.14 -18.87
N THR A 29 2.03 -2.08 -17.95
CA THR A 29 1.72 -3.49 -18.20
C THR A 29 0.55 -3.93 -17.35
N PHE A 30 -0.15 -4.97 -17.79
CA PHE A 30 -1.32 -5.48 -17.11
C PHE A 30 -1.26 -7.00 -16.97
N ASP A 31 -1.47 -7.46 -15.75
CA ASP A 31 -1.66 -8.87 -15.43
C ASP A 31 -3.16 -9.18 -15.42
N SER A 32 -3.61 -9.84 -16.47
CA SER A 32 -5.04 -10.18 -16.68
C SER A 32 -5.56 -11.27 -15.75
N HIS A 33 -4.69 -11.99 -15.06
CA HIS A 33 -5.09 -13.03 -14.12
C HIS A 33 -5.26 -12.47 -12.70
N GLU A 34 -4.33 -11.61 -12.28
CA GLU A 34 -4.35 -11.03 -10.95
C GLU A 34 -5.04 -9.66 -10.86
N GLY A 35 -5.36 -9.05 -12.00
CA GLY A 35 -5.94 -7.70 -12.07
C GLY A 35 -4.96 -6.64 -11.59
N ILE A 36 -3.68 -6.77 -11.94
CA ILE A 36 -2.62 -5.85 -11.50
C ILE A 36 -2.08 -5.05 -12.66
N ILE A 37 -2.09 -3.73 -12.51
CA ILE A 37 -1.44 -2.80 -13.41
C ILE A 37 -0.09 -2.43 -12.82
N ARG A 38 0.98 -2.48 -13.64
CA ARG A 38 2.32 -2.00 -13.28
C ARG A 38 2.81 -1.04 -14.34
N GLY A 39 3.55 -0.05 -13.94
CA GLY A 39 4.13 0.87 -14.90
C GLY A 39 4.91 1.99 -14.26
N LYS A 40 5.50 2.80 -15.14
CA LYS A 40 6.32 3.94 -14.78
C LYS A 40 5.94 5.13 -15.67
N ALA A 41 5.53 6.22 -15.05
CA ALA A 41 5.27 7.45 -15.78
C ALA A 41 6.40 8.46 -15.53
N SER A 42 7.01 8.94 -16.61
CA SER A 42 8.11 9.92 -16.58
C SER A 42 7.62 11.36 -16.49
N SER A 43 6.36 11.62 -16.82
CA SER A 43 5.75 12.94 -16.83
C SER A 43 4.37 12.93 -16.19
N ARG A 44 3.85 14.14 -15.86
CA ARG A 44 2.45 14.29 -15.49
C ARG A 44 1.57 13.91 -16.69
N ILE A 45 0.66 12.98 -16.45
CA ILE A 45 -0.30 12.52 -17.46
C ILE A 45 -1.64 12.23 -16.80
N VAL A 46 -2.71 12.56 -17.49
CA VAL A 46 -4.05 12.09 -17.19
C VAL A 46 -4.47 11.17 -18.31
N PHE A 47 -4.88 9.96 -17.98
CA PHE A 47 -5.34 8.99 -18.95
C PHE A 47 -6.57 8.24 -18.45
N GLU A 48 -7.36 7.78 -19.40
CA GLU A 48 -8.53 6.96 -19.16
C GLU A 48 -8.34 5.57 -19.78
N PHE A 49 -8.75 4.55 -19.07
CA PHE A 49 -8.81 3.20 -19.59
C PHE A 49 -10.08 2.49 -19.15
N GLU A 50 -10.56 1.61 -20.00
CA GLU A 50 -11.71 0.75 -19.71
C GLU A 50 -11.21 -0.55 -19.08
N ILE A 51 -11.70 -0.83 -17.88
CA ILE A 51 -11.47 -2.08 -17.17
C ILE A 51 -12.73 -2.93 -17.29
N SER A 52 -12.56 -4.20 -17.60
CA SER A 52 -13.62 -5.20 -17.52
C SER A 52 -13.17 -6.39 -16.69
N ALA A 53 -14.11 -6.96 -15.96
CA ALA A 53 -13.92 -8.13 -15.12
C ALA A 53 -15.06 -9.12 -15.35
N ALA A 54 -14.75 -10.40 -15.39
CA ALA A 54 -15.73 -11.47 -15.59
C ALA A 54 -15.46 -12.67 -14.68
N ASN A 55 -16.52 -13.36 -14.32
CA ASN A 55 -16.52 -14.68 -13.68
C ASN A 55 -17.76 -15.47 -14.11
N GLU A 56 -18.00 -16.61 -13.51
CA GLU A 56 -19.17 -17.48 -13.83
C GLU A 56 -20.52 -16.80 -13.56
N SER A 57 -20.56 -15.80 -12.67
CA SER A 57 -21.78 -15.07 -12.31
C SER A 57 -22.11 -13.92 -13.27
N GLY A 58 -21.15 -13.51 -14.11
CA GLY A 58 -21.33 -12.41 -15.08
C GLY A 58 -20.08 -11.60 -15.34
N ALA A 59 -20.28 -10.45 -15.98
CA ALA A 59 -19.23 -9.50 -16.30
C ALA A 59 -19.68 -8.07 -15.98
N ASP A 60 -18.70 -7.23 -15.62
CA ASP A 60 -18.89 -5.81 -15.39
C ASP A 60 -17.74 -5.01 -16.00
N SER A 61 -17.95 -3.73 -16.28
CA SER A 61 -16.93 -2.84 -16.81
C SER A 61 -17.11 -1.40 -16.33
N CYS A 62 -15.99 -0.71 -16.20
CA CYS A 62 -15.99 0.70 -15.85
C CYS A 62 -14.87 1.45 -16.57
N ILE A 63 -15.03 2.77 -16.67
CA ILE A 63 -13.96 3.67 -17.15
C ILE A 63 -13.29 4.28 -15.93
N TRP A 64 -11.97 4.16 -15.90
CA TRP A 64 -11.15 4.78 -14.89
C TRP A 64 -10.32 5.91 -15.47
N GLN A 65 -10.33 7.04 -14.76
CA GLN A 65 -9.41 8.13 -14.99
C GLN A 65 -8.30 8.07 -13.95
N VAL A 66 -7.06 8.10 -14.41
CA VAL A 66 -5.86 8.10 -13.57
C VAL A 66 -5.07 9.37 -13.85
N GLU A 67 -4.79 10.12 -12.82
CA GLU A 67 -3.87 11.26 -12.87
C GLU A 67 -2.52 10.85 -12.23
N VAL A 68 -1.47 10.86 -13.03
CA VAL A 68 -0.10 10.77 -12.54
C VAL A 68 0.40 12.19 -12.28
N SER A 69 0.65 12.49 -11.02
CA SER A 69 1.10 13.82 -10.61
C SER A 69 2.28 13.74 -9.63
N ARG A 70 2.91 14.88 -9.36
CA ARG A 70 3.94 14.96 -8.31
C ARG A 70 3.34 15.02 -6.90
N TYR A 71 2.05 15.13 -6.78
CA TYR A 71 1.34 15.16 -5.50
C TYR A 71 0.85 13.77 -5.17
N ASN A 72 1.12 13.30 -3.94
CA ASN A 72 0.58 12.07 -3.40
C ASN A 72 -0.73 12.38 -2.66
N GLY A 73 -1.66 11.44 -2.68
CA GLY A 73 -2.85 11.54 -1.82
C GLY A 73 -3.98 12.39 -2.35
N LEU A 74 -4.31 12.26 -3.64
CA LEU A 74 -5.53 12.85 -4.21
C LEU A 74 -6.83 12.27 -3.61
N ALA A 75 -6.74 11.12 -2.96
CA ALA A 75 -7.84 10.49 -2.24
C ALA A 75 -7.45 10.27 -0.76
N PRO A 76 -8.42 10.26 0.17
CA PRO A 76 -8.16 9.89 1.55
C PRO A 76 -7.53 8.50 1.65
N VAL A 77 -6.55 8.36 2.53
CA VAL A 77 -5.94 7.07 2.82
C VAL A 77 -6.96 6.18 3.52
N MET A 78 -7.21 5.01 2.98
CA MET A 78 -8.09 4.01 3.57
C MET A 78 -7.26 2.82 4.05
N GLY A 79 -7.42 2.44 5.31
CA GLY A 79 -6.61 1.37 5.88
C GLY A 79 -6.80 1.18 7.36
N TRP A 80 -5.83 0.53 7.97
CA TRP A 80 -5.77 0.25 9.38
C TRP A 80 -4.55 0.93 10.02
N SER A 81 -4.66 1.26 11.30
CA SER A 81 -3.63 1.96 12.07
C SER A 81 -3.36 1.26 13.39
N THR A 82 -2.11 1.30 13.85
CA THR A 82 -1.70 0.77 15.16
C THR A 82 -2.19 1.60 16.34
N ARG A 83 -2.93 2.67 16.11
CA ARG A 83 -3.36 3.65 17.12
C ARG A 83 -3.96 3.02 18.39
N TRP A 84 -4.66 1.91 18.23
CA TRP A 84 -5.38 1.23 19.32
C TRP A 84 -4.64 0.04 19.92
N LEU A 85 -3.47 -0.30 19.38
CA LEU A 85 -2.62 -1.33 19.94
C LEU A 85 -1.86 -0.80 21.16
N LYS A 86 -1.59 -1.69 22.10
CA LYS A 86 -0.63 -1.41 23.17
C LYS A 86 0.78 -1.44 22.59
N GLU A 87 1.67 -0.63 23.16
CA GLU A 87 3.04 -0.52 22.72
C GLU A 87 3.73 -1.87 22.44
N LYS A 88 3.60 -2.83 23.38
CA LYS A 88 4.20 -4.16 23.28
C LYS A 88 3.65 -5.02 22.14
N GLU A 89 2.51 -4.65 21.60
CA GLU A 89 1.85 -5.36 20.50
C GLU A 89 2.29 -4.84 19.13
N ILE A 90 3.00 -3.70 19.09
CA ILE A 90 3.50 -3.11 17.85
C ILE A 90 4.83 -3.76 17.50
N ASN A 91 4.79 -4.71 16.59
CA ASN A 91 5.96 -5.43 16.07
C ASN A 91 5.68 -5.94 14.64
N GLU A 92 6.73 -6.40 13.98
CA GLU A 92 6.69 -6.86 12.59
C GLU A 92 5.65 -7.97 12.39
N GLN A 93 5.62 -8.97 13.26
CA GLN A 93 4.69 -10.10 13.14
C GLN A 93 3.24 -9.65 13.24
N THR A 94 2.91 -8.81 14.22
CA THR A 94 1.54 -8.28 14.38
C THR A 94 1.09 -7.52 13.13
N ILE A 95 1.97 -6.73 12.52
CA ILE A 95 1.65 -6.00 11.28
C ILE A 95 1.38 -6.97 10.12
N LEU A 96 2.18 -8.01 9.98
CA LEU A 96 1.96 -9.03 8.95
C LEU A 96 0.67 -9.83 9.18
N ASP A 97 0.37 -10.20 10.42
CA ASP A 97 -0.88 -10.89 10.77
C ASP A 97 -2.12 -10.03 10.45
N VAL A 98 -2.05 -8.72 10.72
CA VAL A 98 -3.10 -7.76 10.35
C VAL A 98 -3.23 -7.68 8.84
N ALA A 99 -2.13 -7.61 8.10
CA ALA A 99 -2.15 -7.57 6.64
C ALA A 99 -2.83 -8.82 6.05
N ASP A 100 -2.49 -10.00 6.55
CA ASP A 100 -3.09 -11.26 6.12
C ASP A 100 -4.59 -11.32 6.47
N ALA A 101 -4.98 -10.81 7.65
CA ALA A 101 -6.38 -10.70 8.04
C ALA A 101 -7.16 -9.71 7.16
N MET A 102 -6.59 -8.56 6.81
CA MET A 102 -7.21 -7.60 5.90
C MET A 102 -7.41 -8.19 4.51
N GLN A 103 -6.43 -8.95 4.03
CA GLN A 103 -6.51 -9.62 2.73
C GLN A 103 -7.57 -10.72 2.72
N SER A 104 -7.55 -11.61 3.72
CA SER A 104 -8.50 -12.73 3.81
C SER A 104 -9.95 -12.29 4.01
N LYS A 105 -10.17 -11.14 4.65
CA LYS A 105 -11.50 -10.54 4.86
C LYS A 105 -11.97 -9.65 3.70
N GLY A 106 -11.20 -9.54 2.62
CA GLY A 106 -11.58 -8.74 1.45
C GLY A 106 -11.41 -7.23 1.61
N LEU A 107 -10.83 -6.76 2.71
CA LEU A 107 -10.65 -5.31 2.94
C LEU A 107 -9.73 -4.69 1.91
N VAL A 108 -8.66 -5.37 1.52
CA VAL A 108 -7.73 -4.89 0.49
C VAL A 108 -8.44 -4.74 -0.85
N ALA A 109 -9.29 -5.69 -1.21
CA ALA A 109 -10.10 -5.62 -2.43
C ALA A 109 -11.12 -4.46 -2.39
N ALA A 110 -11.61 -4.11 -1.21
CA ALA A 110 -12.50 -2.96 -1.00
C ALA A 110 -11.77 -1.61 -0.92
N GLY A 111 -10.43 -1.59 -1.13
CA GLY A 111 -9.64 -0.36 -1.14
C GLY A 111 -8.99 0.01 0.19
N TYR A 112 -9.19 -0.74 1.26
CA TYR A 112 -8.50 -0.56 2.53
C TYR A 112 -7.10 -1.19 2.44
N ASN A 113 -6.18 -0.53 1.79
CA ASN A 113 -4.88 -1.08 1.42
C ASN A 113 -3.70 -0.38 2.08
N HIS A 114 -3.93 0.42 3.13
CA HIS A 114 -2.87 1.04 3.90
C HIS A 114 -2.79 0.46 5.31
N ILE A 115 -1.57 0.27 5.78
CA ILE A 115 -1.29 0.00 7.19
C ILE A 115 -0.39 1.12 7.70
N ILE A 116 -0.81 1.80 8.77
CA ILE A 116 -0.10 2.94 9.35
C ILE A 116 0.41 2.56 10.73
N ILE A 117 1.72 2.61 10.92
CA ILE A 117 2.34 2.48 12.23
C ILE A 117 2.53 3.88 12.80
N GLU A 118 1.75 4.21 13.84
CA GLU A 118 1.69 5.58 14.34
C GLU A 118 2.83 5.93 15.30
N SER A 119 3.34 4.96 16.06
CA SER A 119 4.41 5.18 17.03
C SER A 119 5.13 3.88 17.36
N HIS A 120 6.15 3.94 18.18
CA HIS A 120 6.88 2.79 18.72
C HIS A 120 7.55 1.87 17.67
N TRP A 121 7.70 2.34 16.43
CA TRP A 121 8.43 1.58 15.39
C TRP A 121 9.93 1.86 15.39
N GLN A 122 10.35 2.89 16.06
CA GLN A 122 11.71 3.44 16.05
C GLN A 122 12.38 3.36 17.42
N THR A 123 13.71 3.36 17.41
CA THR A 123 14.53 3.45 18.63
C THR A 123 14.42 4.85 19.25
N SER A 124 14.73 4.93 20.55
CA SER A 124 14.81 6.21 21.28
C SER A 124 16.03 7.06 20.90
N VAL A 125 16.96 6.53 20.14
CA VAL A 125 18.21 7.21 19.76
C VAL A 125 18.39 7.15 18.26
N ARG A 126 18.80 8.28 17.66
CA ARG A 126 19.18 8.34 16.24
C ARG A 126 20.53 7.63 16.02
N ASP A 127 20.80 7.26 14.78
CA ASP A 127 22.13 6.74 14.41
C ASP A 127 23.20 7.84 14.39
N SER A 128 24.46 7.46 14.10
CA SER A 128 25.59 8.37 13.99
C SER A 128 25.40 9.47 12.94
N ASP A 129 24.57 9.23 11.95
CA ASP A 129 24.27 10.17 10.87
C ASP A 129 23.03 11.03 11.19
N GLY A 130 22.47 10.89 12.39
CA GLY A 130 21.28 11.60 12.84
C GLY A 130 19.96 11.07 12.25
N ARG A 131 19.96 9.86 11.65
CA ARG A 131 18.77 9.24 11.05
C ARG A 131 17.96 8.49 12.09
N ILE A 132 16.66 8.44 11.88
CA ILE A 132 15.74 7.61 12.66
C ILE A 132 15.93 6.13 12.25
N LYS A 133 16.05 5.26 13.25
CA LYS A 133 16.20 3.82 13.05
C LYS A 133 14.97 3.07 13.54
N ALA A 134 14.64 1.98 12.88
CA ALA A 134 13.69 1.01 13.40
C ALA A 134 14.21 0.35 14.67
N ASP A 135 13.31 0.03 15.59
CA ASP A 135 13.63 -0.78 16.76
C ASP A 135 13.90 -2.24 16.32
N PRO A 136 15.13 -2.75 16.47
CA PRO A 136 15.49 -4.08 15.99
C PRO A 136 14.81 -5.22 16.78
N LEU A 137 14.32 -4.95 17.99
CA LEU A 137 13.57 -5.93 18.77
C LEU A 137 12.14 -6.10 18.24
N ARG A 138 11.57 -5.03 17.72
CA ARG A 138 10.20 -5.01 17.17
C ARG A 138 10.17 -5.33 15.68
N PHE A 139 11.17 -4.86 14.95
CA PHE A 139 11.29 -4.99 13.49
C PHE A 139 12.67 -5.57 13.14
N PRO A 140 12.91 -6.85 13.44
CA PRO A 140 14.23 -7.47 13.29
C PRO A 140 14.75 -7.48 11.86
N ASN A 141 13.84 -7.53 10.87
CA ASN A 141 14.20 -7.48 9.45
C ASN A 141 14.21 -6.05 8.89
N GLY A 142 13.86 -5.06 9.71
CA GLY A 142 13.80 -3.66 9.36
C GLY A 142 12.55 -3.24 8.60
N ILE A 143 12.30 -1.94 8.62
CA ILE A 143 11.08 -1.35 8.01
C ILE A 143 11.04 -1.55 6.49
N LYS A 144 12.20 -1.56 5.82
CA LYS A 144 12.21 -1.82 4.37
C LYS A 144 11.67 -3.20 4.04
N HIS A 145 12.10 -4.21 4.77
CA HIS A 145 11.59 -5.58 4.59
C HIS A 145 10.07 -5.64 4.80
N LEU A 146 9.58 -5.05 5.89
CA LEU A 146 8.14 -4.98 6.16
C LEU A 146 7.38 -4.27 5.05
N ALA A 147 7.91 -3.16 4.54
CA ALA A 147 7.31 -2.44 3.41
C ALA A 147 7.25 -3.32 2.14
N ASP A 148 8.34 -4.04 1.82
CA ASP A 148 8.39 -4.93 0.67
C ASP A 148 7.38 -6.08 0.82
N GLU A 149 7.20 -6.63 2.04
CA GLU A 149 6.18 -7.64 2.34
C GLU A 149 4.75 -7.14 2.13
N LEU A 150 4.46 -5.92 2.59
CA LEU A 150 3.15 -5.30 2.40
C LEU A 150 2.89 -4.98 0.92
N HIS A 151 3.90 -4.46 0.21
CA HIS A 151 3.80 -4.17 -1.22
C HIS A 151 3.49 -5.43 -2.04
N ARG A 152 4.09 -6.57 -1.70
CA ARG A 152 3.77 -7.86 -2.36
C ARG A 152 2.32 -8.28 -2.15
N ARG A 153 1.70 -7.86 -1.06
CA ARG A 153 0.27 -8.08 -0.76
C ARG A 153 -0.65 -7.03 -1.38
N GLY A 154 -0.11 -6.05 -2.15
CA GLY A 154 -0.88 -4.94 -2.71
C GLY A 154 -1.25 -3.87 -1.69
N MET A 155 -0.50 -3.78 -0.61
CA MET A 155 -0.73 -2.84 0.50
C MET A 155 0.41 -1.83 0.62
N TRP A 156 0.16 -0.72 1.28
CA TRP A 156 1.13 0.35 1.52
C TRP A 156 1.42 0.49 3.01
N LEU A 157 2.68 0.77 3.34
CA LEU A 157 3.10 1.08 4.70
C LEU A 157 3.19 2.59 4.89
N GLY A 158 2.48 3.10 5.87
CA GLY A 158 2.63 4.46 6.40
C GLY A 158 3.35 4.44 7.74
N LEU A 159 4.24 5.40 7.95
CA LEU A 159 4.92 5.61 9.22
C LEU A 159 4.60 7.02 9.73
N SER A 160 4.13 7.10 10.95
CA SER A 160 4.00 8.37 11.64
C SER A 160 5.26 8.67 12.43
N SER A 161 5.66 9.93 12.44
CA SER A 161 6.82 10.42 13.18
C SER A 161 6.57 11.82 13.71
N ASN A 162 7.26 12.18 14.76
CA ASN A 162 7.19 13.49 15.35
C ASN A 162 8.25 14.43 14.73
N ALA A 163 7.89 15.66 14.45
CA ALA A 163 8.82 16.68 13.92
C ALA A 163 9.79 17.23 14.99
N SER A 164 9.77 16.70 16.21
CA SER A 164 10.67 17.12 17.28
C SER A 164 12.13 16.72 16.99
N PRO A 165 13.10 17.60 17.24
CA PRO A 165 14.52 17.25 17.21
C PRO A 165 14.91 16.26 18.33
N LEU A 166 14.17 16.27 19.43
CA LEU A 166 14.22 15.25 20.46
C LEU A 166 13.43 14.04 19.96
N ASN A 167 13.93 12.90 20.28
CA ASN A 167 13.33 11.71 19.72
C ASN A 167 11.87 11.53 20.15
N ILE A 168 11.22 10.79 19.42
CA ILE A 168 9.85 10.51 19.15
C ILE A 168 9.08 9.83 20.26
N HIS A 169 9.68 9.37 21.28
CA HIS A 169 8.93 8.94 22.45
C HIS A 169 8.54 10.10 23.35
N GLY A 170 8.65 11.35 22.84
CA GLY A 170 7.94 12.49 23.37
C GLY A 170 8.27 12.83 24.82
N LEU A 171 9.46 12.52 25.25
CA LEU A 171 9.94 12.90 26.57
C LEU A 171 11.24 13.64 26.48
#